data_8fa0529d820108cab41fb337cd97c73a
#
_entry.id   8fa0529d820108cab41fb337cd97c73a
#
_cell.length_a   1.000
_cell.length_b   1.000
_cell.length_c   1.000
_cell.angle_alpha   90.00
_cell.angle_beta   90.00
_cell.angle_gamma   90.00
#
_symmetry.space_group_name_H-M   'P 1'
#
loop_
_entity.id
_entity.type
_entity.pdbx_description
1 polymer ?
#
loop_
_entity_poly.entity_id
_entity_poly.type
_entity_poly.pdbx_seq_one_letter_code
_entity_poly.pdbx_strand_id
1 'polypeptide(L)'
;VVKNCVRDLSEHGDVFDFMGLSRTPYNKINIHLGGAYGDKESAMDRFCKNFELLPESVQTRLTVENDDKASMYSVKELYNGIYKRVGVPVVFDYHHHRFCSGGLTEQEALELAMSTWPKDITPVVHYSESRAIEQEDEKIKPQAHSDYVVDYIDTYGNDVDIMIEAK
;
A
#
# COMPACT_ATOMS: atom_id res chain seq x y z
N VAL A 1 19.25 1.53 10.75
CA VAL A 1 17.93 1.18 10.15
C VAL A 1 17.79 1.89 8.81
N VAL A 2 17.69 3.24 8.71
CA VAL A 2 17.44 3.97 7.44
C VAL A 2 18.41 3.58 6.33
N LYS A 3 19.74 3.54 6.59
CA LYS A 3 20.74 3.16 5.57
C LYS A 3 20.49 1.76 4.98
N ASN A 4 20.05 0.80 5.80
CA ASN A 4 19.74 -0.54 5.31
C ASN A 4 18.48 -0.53 4.45
N CYS A 5 17.42 0.17 4.87
CA CYS A 5 16.21 0.30 4.06
C CYS A 5 16.48 0.97 2.71
N VAL A 6 17.29 2.05 2.69
CA VAL A 6 17.67 2.73 1.44
C VAL A 6 18.45 1.77 0.53
N ARG A 7 19.42 1.02 1.08
CA ARG A 7 20.17 0.03 0.31
C ARG A 7 19.24 -1.05 -0.25
N ASP A 8 18.41 -1.65 0.57
CA ASP A 8 17.54 -2.76 0.18
C ASP A 8 16.53 -2.31 -0.90
N LEU A 9 15.96 -1.11 -0.77
CA LEU A 9 15.08 -0.54 -1.79
C LEU A 9 15.88 -0.23 -3.09
N SER A 10 17.12 0.27 -2.98
CA SER A 10 17.96 0.54 -4.14
C SER A 10 18.27 -0.74 -4.91
N GLU A 11 18.58 -1.84 -4.21
CA GLU A 11 18.79 -3.16 -4.82
C GLU A 11 17.55 -3.63 -5.60
N HIS A 12 16.32 -3.41 -5.07
CA HIS A 12 15.09 -3.71 -5.81
C HIS A 12 14.95 -2.84 -7.06
N GLY A 13 15.24 -1.54 -6.97
CA GLY A 13 15.23 -0.64 -8.13
C GLY A 13 16.21 -1.07 -9.22
N ASP A 14 17.41 -1.48 -8.83
CA ASP A 14 18.45 -1.95 -9.76
C ASP A 14 18.05 -3.27 -10.42
N VAL A 15 17.44 -4.20 -9.67
CA VAL A 15 16.91 -5.45 -10.24
C VAL A 15 15.82 -5.17 -11.27
N PHE A 16 14.89 -4.25 -10.99
CA PHE A 16 13.82 -3.90 -11.94
C PHE A 16 14.37 -3.22 -13.19
N ASP A 17 15.40 -2.37 -13.06
CA ASP A 17 16.09 -1.77 -14.20
C ASP A 17 16.82 -2.85 -15.03
N PHE A 18 17.49 -3.78 -14.36
CA PHE A 18 18.16 -4.91 -15.04
C PHE A 18 17.16 -5.81 -15.80
N MET A 19 15.96 -5.98 -15.27
CA MET A 19 14.87 -6.70 -15.95
C MET A 19 14.25 -5.91 -17.12
N GLY A 20 14.64 -4.66 -17.33
CA GLY A 20 14.08 -3.80 -18.37
C GLY A 20 12.66 -3.30 -18.08
N LEU A 21 12.23 -3.34 -16.81
CA LEU A 21 10.91 -2.85 -16.41
C LEU A 21 10.88 -1.33 -16.38
N SER A 22 9.78 -0.76 -16.89
CA SER A 22 9.60 0.70 -16.90
C SER A 22 9.59 1.29 -15.48
N ARG A 23 10.12 2.51 -15.35
CA ARG A 23 10.16 3.27 -14.09
C ARG A 23 8.82 3.96 -13.84
N THR A 24 7.79 3.16 -13.55
CA THR A 24 6.44 3.63 -13.24
C THR A 24 5.89 2.92 -12.01
N PRO A 25 4.90 3.47 -11.31
CA PRO A 25 4.28 2.82 -10.17
C PRO A 25 3.52 1.53 -10.51
N TYR A 26 3.32 1.20 -11.81
CA TYR A 26 2.80 -0.11 -12.20
C TYR A 26 3.80 -1.24 -11.88
N ASN A 27 5.08 -1.02 -12.16
CA ASN A 27 6.16 -1.91 -11.73
C ASN A 27 6.62 -1.53 -10.32
N LYS A 28 5.69 -1.61 -9.37
CA LYS A 28 5.81 -1.03 -8.04
C LYS A 28 6.80 -1.73 -7.12
N ILE A 29 7.45 -0.93 -6.31
CA ILE A 29 8.07 -1.34 -5.06
C ILE A 29 7.09 -0.91 -3.97
N ASN A 30 6.24 -1.83 -3.50
CA ASN A 30 5.18 -1.53 -2.55
C ASN A 30 5.66 -1.77 -1.11
N ILE A 31 5.41 -0.81 -0.24
CA ILE A 31 5.79 -0.91 1.18
C ILE A 31 4.71 -0.37 2.10
N HIS A 32 4.68 -0.87 3.33
CA HIS A 32 4.04 -0.19 4.44
C HIS A 32 4.97 0.89 5.00
N LEU A 33 4.39 1.98 5.52
CA LEU A 33 5.17 3.12 6.03
C LEU A 33 6.05 2.76 7.25
N GLY A 34 5.68 1.71 7.97
CA GLY A 34 6.39 1.25 9.15
C GLY A 34 5.86 1.86 10.46
N GLY A 35 6.63 1.70 11.54
CA GLY A 35 6.16 2.03 12.88
C GLY A 35 5.86 3.50 13.12
N ALA A 36 4.66 3.80 13.64
CA ALA A 36 4.25 5.15 14.04
C ALA A 36 4.91 5.61 15.34
N TYR A 37 5.33 4.65 16.20
CA TYR A 37 5.95 4.94 17.51
C TYR A 37 5.16 5.94 18.39
N GLY A 38 3.82 5.92 18.28
CA GLY A 38 2.93 6.82 19.01
C GLY A 38 2.75 8.21 18.39
N ASP A 39 3.46 8.53 17.31
CA ASP A 39 3.40 9.81 16.60
C ASP A 39 3.46 9.57 15.08
N LYS A 40 2.27 9.42 14.49
CA LYS A 40 2.11 9.18 13.04
C LYS A 40 2.65 10.32 12.19
N GLU A 41 2.43 11.57 12.62
CA GLU A 41 2.85 12.76 11.86
C GLU A 41 4.37 12.83 11.76
N SER A 42 5.06 12.69 12.88
CA SER A 42 6.52 12.64 12.90
C SER A 42 7.09 11.47 12.10
N ALA A 43 6.39 10.32 12.05
CA ALA A 43 6.80 9.18 11.24
C ALA A 43 6.66 9.49 9.74
N MET A 44 5.55 10.09 9.31
CA MET A 44 5.35 10.54 7.93
C MET A 44 6.37 11.62 7.53
N ASP A 45 6.71 12.54 8.43
CA ASP A 45 7.78 13.52 8.22
C ASP A 45 9.13 12.87 7.95
N ARG A 46 9.49 11.86 8.74
CA ARG A 46 10.73 11.10 8.54
C ARG A 46 10.73 10.35 7.22
N PHE A 47 9.58 9.77 6.85
CA PHE A 47 9.45 9.10 5.56
C PHE A 47 9.69 10.06 4.40
N CYS A 48 8.99 11.19 4.38
CA CYS A 48 9.15 12.19 3.31
C CYS A 48 10.59 12.68 3.18
N LYS A 49 11.29 12.95 4.28
CA LYS A 49 12.71 13.32 4.27
C LYS A 49 13.61 12.20 3.74
N ASN A 50 13.33 10.95 4.10
CA ASN A 50 14.13 9.81 3.66
C ASN A 50 13.84 9.43 2.20
N PHE A 51 12.64 9.73 1.68
CA PHE A 51 12.28 9.50 0.28
C PHE A 51 13.23 10.22 -0.67
N GLU A 52 13.69 11.42 -0.32
CA GLU A 52 14.65 12.20 -1.11
C GLU A 52 16.03 11.53 -1.23
N LEU A 53 16.35 10.57 -0.35
CA LEU A 53 17.60 9.82 -0.37
C LEU A 53 17.55 8.60 -1.30
N LEU A 54 16.38 8.23 -1.80
CA LEU A 54 16.20 7.08 -2.67
C LEU A 54 16.65 7.41 -4.10
N PRO A 55 17.23 6.46 -4.84
CA PRO A 55 17.55 6.65 -6.25
C PRO A 55 16.25 6.78 -7.09
N GLU A 56 16.37 7.41 -8.25
CA GLU A 56 15.23 7.60 -9.17
C GLU A 56 14.56 6.27 -9.56
N SER A 57 15.34 5.20 -9.68
CA SER A 57 14.84 3.84 -9.97
C SER A 57 13.85 3.32 -8.92
N VAL A 58 13.93 3.84 -7.69
CA VAL A 58 13.00 3.56 -6.60
C VAL A 58 11.92 4.61 -6.51
N GLN A 59 12.27 5.91 -6.51
CA GLN A 59 11.30 7.00 -6.34
C GLN A 59 10.15 6.91 -7.35
N THR A 60 10.45 6.54 -8.59
CA THR A 60 9.46 6.42 -9.67
C THR A 60 8.57 5.19 -9.58
N ARG A 61 8.95 4.20 -8.79
CA ARG A 61 8.22 2.93 -8.60
C ARG A 61 7.62 2.76 -7.22
N LEU A 62 8.01 3.60 -6.26
CA LEU A 62 7.59 3.43 -4.88
C LEU A 62 6.09 3.69 -4.74
N THR A 63 5.43 2.78 -4.03
CA THR A 63 4.05 2.95 -3.58
C THR A 63 3.96 2.63 -2.10
N VAL A 64 2.95 3.19 -1.43
CA VAL A 64 2.65 2.90 -0.03
C VAL A 64 1.26 2.31 0.10
N GLU A 65 1.10 1.37 1.02
CA GLU A 65 -0.13 0.64 1.24
C GLU A 65 -0.74 0.97 2.60
N ASN A 66 -2.07 1.01 2.70
CA ASN A 66 -2.76 1.17 3.97
C ASN A 66 -2.57 -0.05 4.88
N ASP A 67 -2.55 0.18 6.17
CA ASP A 67 -2.25 -0.84 7.19
C ASP A 67 -3.51 -1.56 7.71
N ASP A 68 -3.28 -2.73 8.34
CA ASP A 68 -4.29 -3.60 8.96
C ASP A 68 -4.56 -3.29 10.45
N LYS A 69 -4.11 -2.15 10.97
CA LYS A 69 -4.26 -1.75 12.38
C LYS A 69 -4.69 -0.31 12.51
N ALA A 70 -5.69 -0.05 13.34
CA ALA A 70 -6.18 1.31 13.60
C ALA A 70 -5.11 2.27 14.16
N SER A 71 -4.05 1.75 14.79
CA SER A 71 -2.91 2.54 15.26
C SER A 71 -1.91 2.91 14.16
N MET A 72 -2.07 2.37 12.96
CA MET A 72 -1.22 2.60 11.81
C MET A 72 -1.93 3.50 10.77
N TYR A 73 -1.60 3.40 9.51
CA TYR A 73 -1.97 4.39 8.50
C TYR A 73 -3.12 3.92 7.61
N SER A 74 -4.20 4.66 7.64
CA SER A 74 -5.32 4.55 6.70
C SER A 74 -4.98 5.22 5.35
N VAL A 75 -5.75 4.92 4.31
CA VAL A 75 -5.65 5.60 3.00
C VAL A 75 -5.69 7.12 3.16
N LYS A 76 -6.61 7.65 3.99
CA LYS A 76 -6.74 9.09 4.22
C LYS A 76 -5.49 9.72 4.82
N GLU A 77 -4.85 9.04 5.77
CA GLU A 77 -3.60 9.51 6.38
C GLU A 77 -2.44 9.46 5.39
N LEU A 78 -2.31 8.37 4.61
CA LEU A 78 -1.30 8.26 3.55
C LEU A 78 -1.50 9.32 2.45
N TYR A 79 -2.73 9.55 2.02
CA TYR A 79 -3.04 10.59 1.05
C TYR A 79 -2.59 11.97 1.53
N ASN A 80 -2.93 12.34 2.78
CA ASN A 80 -2.59 13.67 3.31
C ASN A 80 -1.12 13.79 3.71
N GLY A 81 -0.55 12.77 4.34
CA GLY A 81 0.79 12.83 4.93
C GLY A 81 1.92 12.43 3.96
N ILE A 82 1.61 11.65 2.91
CA ILE A 82 2.62 11.14 1.97
C ILE A 82 2.35 11.64 0.55
N TYR A 83 1.20 11.27 -0.06
CA TYR A 83 0.95 11.63 -1.46
C TYR A 83 1.00 13.14 -1.72
N LYS A 84 0.31 13.94 -0.92
CA LYS A 84 0.31 15.41 -1.08
C LYS A 84 1.69 16.05 -0.91
N ARG A 85 2.63 15.37 -0.30
CA ARG A 85 3.95 15.91 0.04
C ARG A 85 5.05 15.47 -0.92
N VAL A 86 5.06 14.19 -1.29
CA VAL A 86 6.13 13.60 -2.10
C VAL A 86 5.61 12.85 -3.34
N GLY A 87 4.29 12.84 -3.57
CA GLY A 87 3.69 12.28 -4.80
C GLY A 87 3.70 10.75 -4.89
N VAL A 88 4.01 10.04 -3.81
CA VAL A 88 4.03 8.57 -3.80
C VAL A 88 2.60 8.03 -3.83
N PRO A 89 2.22 7.21 -4.84
CA PRO A 89 0.87 6.68 -4.96
C PRO A 89 0.52 5.71 -3.82
N VAL A 90 -0.77 5.62 -3.52
CA VAL A 90 -1.31 4.72 -2.50
C VAL A 90 -1.89 3.48 -3.17
N VAL A 91 -1.43 2.31 -2.78
CA VAL A 91 -2.07 1.02 -3.08
C VAL A 91 -3.17 0.80 -2.06
N PHE A 92 -4.39 0.58 -2.53
CA PHE A 92 -5.51 0.25 -1.67
C PHE A 92 -5.55 -1.25 -1.41
N ASP A 93 -5.45 -1.65 -0.14
CA ASP A 93 -5.74 -3.01 0.29
C ASP A 93 -7.12 -3.05 0.96
N TYR A 94 -8.02 -3.85 0.38
CA TYR A 94 -9.40 -4.03 0.84
C TYR A 94 -9.48 -4.68 2.22
N HIS A 95 -8.64 -5.70 2.46
CA HIS A 95 -8.64 -6.43 3.72
C HIS A 95 -8.14 -5.55 4.87
N HIS A 96 -7.05 -4.84 4.65
CA HIS A 96 -6.48 -3.90 5.62
C HIS A 96 -7.43 -2.76 5.95
N HIS A 97 -8.18 -2.24 4.96
CA HIS A 97 -9.15 -1.18 5.15
C HIS A 97 -10.22 -1.54 6.18
N ARG A 98 -10.63 -2.80 6.27
CA ARG A 98 -11.60 -3.27 7.27
C ARG A 98 -11.15 -3.01 8.72
N PHE A 99 -9.83 -2.94 8.97
CA PHE A 99 -9.24 -2.73 10.28
C PHE A 99 -8.71 -1.30 10.50
N CYS A 100 -8.47 -0.55 9.43
CA CYS A 100 -7.90 0.79 9.47
C CYS A 100 -8.57 1.71 8.42
N SER A 101 -9.89 1.94 8.57
CA SER A 101 -10.67 2.69 7.58
C SER A 101 -10.38 4.20 7.54
N GLY A 102 -9.86 4.77 8.64
CA GLY A 102 -9.69 6.22 8.76
C GLY A 102 -11.00 7.01 8.67
N GLY A 103 -12.14 6.34 8.89
CA GLY A 103 -13.48 6.92 8.83
C GLY A 103 -14.05 7.07 7.40
N LEU A 104 -13.42 6.43 6.40
CA LEU A 104 -13.93 6.35 5.03
C LEU A 104 -14.68 5.03 4.81
N THR A 105 -15.68 5.05 3.93
CA THR A 105 -16.25 3.82 3.36
C THR A 105 -15.21 3.15 2.44
N GLU A 106 -15.42 1.89 2.10
CA GLU A 106 -14.55 1.14 1.19
C GLU A 106 -14.45 1.83 -0.18
N GLN A 107 -15.59 2.27 -0.73
CA GLN A 107 -15.63 3.02 -2.00
C GLN A 107 -14.84 4.33 -1.92
N GLU A 108 -15.10 5.15 -0.90
CA GLU A 108 -14.39 6.43 -0.72
C GLU A 108 -12.88 6.23 -0.59
N ALA A 109 -12.44 5.19 0.12
CA ALA A 109 -11.03 4.89 0.30
C ALA A 109 -10.39 4.39 -1.00
N LEU A 110 -11.05 3.51 -1.75
CA LEU A 110 -10.62 3.07 -3.07
C LEU A 110 -10.46 4.26 -4.03
N GLU A 111 -11.50 5.08 -4.18
CA GLU A 111 -11.48 6.24 -5.07
C GLU A 111 -10.40 7.26 -4.67
N LEU A 112 -10.19 7.46 -3.36
CA LEU A 112 -9.13 8.33 -2.87
C LEU A 112 -7.74 7.77 -3.20
N ALA A 113 -7.51 6.48 -3.02
CA ALA A 113 -6.25 5.84 -3.36
C ALA A 113 -5.99 5.91 -4.88
N MET A 114 -6.99 5.59 -5.71
CA MET A 114 -6.90 5.69 -7.16
C MET A 114 -6.54 7.10 -7.64
N SER A 115 -7.05 8.14 -6.98
CA SER A 115 -6.75 9.54 -7.32
C SER A 115 -5.27 9.90 -7.17
N THR A 116 -4.48 9.06 -6.49
CA THR A 116 -3.04 9.25 -6.29
C THR A 116 -2.20 8.71 -7.44
N TRP A 117 -2.79 7.91 -8.33
CA TRP A 117 -2.07 7.28 -9.44
C TRP A 117 -1.99 8.20 -10.67
N PRO A 118 -0.92 8.11 -11.46
CA PRO A 118 -0.85 8.80 -12.75
C PRO A 118 -2.02 8.38 -13.66
N LYS A 119 -2.58 9.31 -14.40
CA LYS A 119 -3.80 9.09 -15.25
C LYS A 119 -3.63 8.06 -16.36
N ASP A 120 -2.39 7.84 -16.78
CA ASP A 120 -2.01 6.91 -17.86
C ASP A 120 -1.57 5.53 -17.31
N ILE A 121 -1.67 5.32 -16.00
CA ILE A 121 -1.31 4.08 -15.32
C ILE A 121 -2.56 3.51 -14.64
N THR A 122 -2.93 2.28 -15.01
CA THR A 122 -4.00 1.56 -14.30
C THR A 122 -3.59 1.31 -12.85
N PRO A 123 -4.37 1.78 -11.86
CA PRO A 123 -4.06 1.56 -10.47
C PRO A 123 -4.06 0.07 -10.12
N VAL A 124 -3.15 -0.34 -9.26
CA VAL A 124 -3.13 -1.70 -8.72
C VAL A 124 -3.61 -1.66 -7.27
N VAL A 125 -4.54 -2.55 -6.94
CA VAL A 125 -5.07 -2.72 -5.59
C VAL A 125 -4.78 -4.12 -5.08
N HIS A 126 -4.79 -4.31 -3.76
CA HIS A 126 -4.60 -5.60 -3.14
C HIS A 126 -5.92 -6.11 -2.55
N TYR A 127 -6.14 -7.41 -2.65
CA TYR A 127 -7.30 -8.06 -2.08
C TYR A 127 -6.94 -9.38 -1.43
N SER A 128 -7.48 -9.59 -0.25
CA SER A 128 -7.51 -10.86 0.44
C SER A 128 -8.75 -10.95 1.34
N GLU A 129 -9.02 -12.14 1.85
CA GLU A 129 -10.07 -12.40 2.81
C GLU A 129 -9.48 -12.82 4.16
N SER A 130 -10.31 -12.92 5.19
CA SER A 130 -9.86 -13.34 6.51
C SER A 130 -9.78 -14.86 6.63
N ARG A 131 -8.60 -15.38 6.95
CA ARG A 131 -8.42 -16.81 7.28
C ARG A 131 -9.24 -17.25 8.48
N ALA A 132 -9.45 -16.35 9.45
CA ALA A 132 -10.27 -16.66 10.62
C ALA A 132 -11.71 -16.97 10.22
N ILE A 133 -12.26 -16.24 9.22
CA ILE A 133 -13.60 -16.49 8.66
C ILE A 133 -13.60 -17.74 7.80
N GLU A 134 -12.61 -17.90 6.91
CA GLU A 134 -12.48 -19.07 6.04
C GLU A 134 -12.43 -20.39 6.81
N GLN A 135 -11.68 -20.44 7.90
CA GLN A 135 -11.47 -21.66 8.69
C GLN A 135 -12.39 -21.76 9.90
N GLU A 136 -13.31 -20.79 10.09
CA GLU A 136 -14.22 -20.71 11.24
C GLU A 136 -13.48 -20.87 12.60
N ASP A 137 -12.26 -20.31 12.70
CA ASP A 137 -11.40 -20.41 13.89
C ASP A 137 -11.10 -19.04 14.50
N GLU A 138 -11.77 -18.74 15.62
CA GLU A 138 -11.59 -17.49 16.38
C GLU A 138 -10.19 -17.32 16.99
N LYS A 139 -9.35 -18.36 17.03
CA LYS A 139 -7.96 -18.26 17.49
C LYS A 139 -7.04 -17.64 16.45
N ILE A 140 -7.46 -17.64 15.19
CA ILE A 140 -6.74 -16.99 14.09
C ILE A 140 -7.04 -15.51 14.15
N LYS A 141 -6.00 -14.67 14.00
CA LYS A 141 -6.19 -13.22 13.94
C LYS A 141 -7.04 -12.87 12.71
N PRO A 142 -8.05 -11.99 12.84
CA PRO A 142 -8.89 -11.58 11.71
C PRO A 142 -8.10 -10.99 10.53
N GLN A 143 -6.92 -10.41 10.79
CA GLN A 143 -6.03 -9.85 9.77
C GLN A 143 -5.23 -10.91 9.01
N ALA A 144 -5.25 -12.18 9.43
CA ALA A 144 -4.55 -13.23 8.69
C ALA A 144 -5.23 -13.46 7.34
N HIS A 145 -4.43 -13.49 6.28
CA HIS A 145 -4.92 -13.71 4.91
C HIS A 145 -5.39 -15.14 4.71
N SER A 146 -6.53 -15.31 4.06
CA SER A 146 -7.12 -16.59 3.65
C SER A 146 -6.26 -17.28 2.58
N ASP A 147 -6.47 -18.60 2.46
CA ASP A 147 -5.84 -19.40 1.40
C ASP A 147 -6.59 -19.26 0.06
N TYR A 148 -7.84 -18.80 0.10
CA TYR A 148 -8.72 -18.67 -1.06
C TYR A 148 -9.42 -17.31 -1.07
N VAL A 149 -9.90 -16.94 -2.27
CA VAL A 149 -10.81 -15.80 -2.48
C VAL A 149 -12.12 -16.39 -3.02
N VAL A 150 -13.22 -16.14 -2.33
CA VAL A 150 -14.54 -16.66 -2.66
C VAL A 150 -15.58 -15.55 -2.87
N ASP A 151 -15.37 -14.38 -2.26
CA ASP A 151 -16.29 -13.26 -2.37
C ASP A 151 -16.11 -12.47 -3.67
N TYR A 152 -17.19 -11.80 -4.09
CA TYR A 152 -17.11 -10.83 -5.18
C TYR A 152 -16.33 -9.60 -4.75
N ILE A 153 -15.39 -9.17 -5.60
CA ILE A 153 -14.60 -7.96 -5.36
C ILE A 153 -15.30 -6.78 -6.05
N ASP A 154 -15.88 -5.88 -5.28
CA ASP A 154 -16.52 -4.69 -5.82
C ASP A 154 -15.47 -3.61 -6.11
N THR A 155 -15.30 -3.28 -7.38
CA THR A 155 -14.47 -2.16 -7.80
C THR A 155 -15.25 -0.85 -7.92
N TYR A 156 -16.53 -0.86 -7.57
CA TYR A 156 -17.43 0.31 -7.69
C TYR A 156 -17.41 0.94 -9.09
N GLY A 157 -17.26 0.08 -10.11
CA GLY A 157 -17.19 0.52 -11.51
C GLY A 157 -15.88 1.15 -11.93
N ASN A 158 -14.85 1.08 -11.09
CA ASN A 158 -13.53 1.61 -11.41
C ASN A 158 -12.68 0.57 -12.16
N ASP A 159 -11.80 1.05 -13.03
CA ASP A 159 -10.82 0.24 -13.77
C ASP A 159 -9.54 0.11 -12.94
N VAL A 160 -9.30 -1.08 -12.39
CA VAL A 160 -8.15 -1.39 -11.54
C VAL A 160 -7.65 -2.80 -11.82
N ASP A 161 -6.36 -3.02 -11.68
CA ASP A 161 -5.78 -4.35 -11.60
C ASP A 161 -5.76 -4.82 -10.14
N ILE A 162 -6.17 -6.06 -9.91
CA ILE A 162 -6.28 -6.63 -8.56
C ILE A 162 -5.20 -7.66 -8.34
N MET A 163 -4.33 -7.41 -7.36
CA MET A 163 -3.39 -8.41 -6.85
C MET A 163 -4.03 -9.19 -5.72
N ILE A 164 -4.19 -10.49 -5.93
CA ILE A 164 -4.72 -11.40 -4.91
C ILE A 164 -3.58 -11.82 -3.98
N GLU A 165 -3.77 -11.59 -2.68
CA GLU A 165 -2.82 -11.96 -1.63
C GLU A 165 -3.30 -13.18 -0.83
N ALA A 166 -3.69 -14.25 -1.53
CA ALA A 166 -3.97 -15.54 -0.92
C ALA A 166 -2.66 -16.26 -0.53
N LYS A 167 -2.72 -17.09 0.51
CA LYS A 167 -1.55 -17.82 1.03
C LYS A 167 -1.70 -19.33 0.85
#